data_c57dbda845c3ac953dab694ef4a8c4ff
#
_entry.id   c57dbda845c3ac953dab694ef4a8c4ff
#
_cell.length_a   1.000
_cell.length_b   1.000
_cell.length_c   1.000
_cell.angle_alpha   90.00
_cell.angle_beta   90.00
_cell.angle_gamma   90.00
#
_symmetry.space_group_name_H-M   'P 1'
#
loop_
_entity.id
_entity.type
_entity.pdbx_description
1 polymer ?
#
loop_
_entity_poly.entity_id
_entity_poly.type
_entity_poly.pdbx_seq_one_letter_code
_entity_poly.pdbx_strand_id
1 'polypeptide(L)'
;MSNIYTSAEQLIGRTPLLELSHIEKEYKLKAKIIAKLEYLNPAGSVKDRIAKAMIDEAENSGKLRTGSVIIEPTSGNTGIGLAAVAAARGYRIVIVMPETMSVERRQLMKAYGAELVLTDGSKGMKGAIEKAEELAKEIPDSFLAGQFVNPANPKIHRETTGPEIYQDTDGKVDIFVAGVGTGGTVTGVGEYLKSRNPDIQVIAVEPASSPVLSEGKAGAHKIQGIGAGFVPDVLNTNIYDRVITVDEEDAFRVGRMIGQKEGVLVGISSGAAAHAAIELAKLPENEGKNIVVLLPDTGDRYLSTPLFS
;
A
#
# COMPACT_ATOMS: atom_id res chain seq x y z
N MET A 1 -21.00 -22.58 -11.28
CA MET A 1 -20.05 -22.86 -10.20
C MET A 1 -20.47 -22.06 -8.97
N SER A 2 -20.37 -22.64 -7.78
CA SER A 2 -20.71 -21.93 -6.53
C SER A 2 -19.68 -20.81 -6.26
N ASN A 3 -20.15 -19.61 -5.87
CA ASN A 3 -19.32 -18.47 -5.49
C ASN A 3 -19.16 -18.39 -3.94
N ILE A 4 -19.18 -19.53 -3.26
CA ILE A 4 -19.01 -19.60 -1.82
C ILE A 4 -17.52 -19.78 -1.52
N TYR A 5 -16.94 -18.83 -0.81
CA TYR A 5 -15.56 -18.87 -0.33
C TYR A 5 -15.52 -19.46 1.08
N THR A 6 -14.48 -20.23 1.39
CA THR A 6 -14.30 -20.89 2.68
C THR A 6 -13.33 -20.16 3.60
N SER A 7 -12.62 -19.18 3.10
CA SER A 7 -11.71 -18.30 3.86
C SER A 7 -11.75 -16.87 3.31
N ALA A 8 -11.69 -15.89 4.20
CA ALA A 8 -11.68 -14.47 3.83
C ALA A 8 -10.47 -14.11 2.95
N GLU A 9 -9.32 -14.76 3.12
CA GLU A 9 -8.13 -14.51 2.30
C GLU A 9 -8.29 -14.85 0.82
N GLN A 10 -9.27 -15.69 0.45
CA GLN A 10 -9.60 -16.00 -0.94
C GLN A 10 -10.26 -14.83 -1.67
N LEU A 11 -10.72 -13.83 -0.93
CA LEU A 11 -11.29 -12.58 -1.45
C LEU A 11 -10.23 -11.52 -1.76
N ILE A 12 -8.97 -11.74 -1.35
CA ILE A 12 -7.87 -10.79 -1.58
C ILE A 12 -7.57 -10.70 -3.08
N GLY A 13 -7.43 -9.47 -3.56
CA GLY A 13 -7.16 -9.17 -4.97
C GLY A 13 -8.43 -9.04 -5.82
N ARG A 14 -8.27 -9.03 -7.13
CA ARG A 14 -9.35 -8.81 -8.12
C ARG A 14 -10.17 -7.55 -7.81
N THR A 15 -9.48 -6.54 -7.31
CA THR A 15 -10.10 -5.24 -7.01
C THR A 15 -10.44 -4.51 -8.30
N PRO A 16 -11.57 -3.76 -8.37
CA PRO A 16 -11.99 -3.11 -9.58
C PRO A 16 -11.17 -1.86 -9.93
N LEU A 17 -11.31 -1.44 -11.17
CA LEU A 17 -10.92 -0.12 -11.65
C LEU A 17 -12.15 0.81 -11.68
N LEU A 18 -11.95 2.08 -11.33
CA LEU A 18 -12.94 3.16 -11.39
C LEU A 18 -12.38 4.35 -12.17
N GLU A 19 -13.03 4.77 -13.23
CA GLU A 19 -12.70 6.03 -13.92
C GLU A 19 -13.18 7.22 -13.06
N LEU A 20 -12.28 8.14 -12.74
CA LEU A 20 -12.58 9.33 -11.92
C LEU A 20 -13.22 10.44 -12.77
N SER A 21 -14.35 10.12 -13.41
CA SER A 21 -14.97 10.91 -14.47
C SER A 21 -15.50 12.27 -14.02
N HIS A 22 -15.89 12.42 -12.74
CA HIS A 22 -16.33 13.70 -12.20
C HIS A 22 -15.14 14.65 -11.97
N ILE A 23 -14.01 14.11 -11.51
CA ILE A 23 -12.76 14.85 -11.36
C ILE A 23 -12.21 15.26 -12.72
N GLU A 24 -12.19 14.35 -13.70
CA GLU A 24 -11.79 14.65 -15.08
C GLU A 24 -12.61 15.80 -15.66
N LYS A 25 -13.92 15.77 -15.49
CA LYS A 25 -14.85 16.82 -15.96
C LYS A 25 -14.62 18.15 -15.26
N GLU A 26 -14.42 18.14 -13.93
CA GLU A 26 -14.20 19.36 -13.14
C GLU A 26 -12.92 20.09 -13.57
N TYR A 27 -11.84 19.35 -13.77
CA TYR A 27 -10.55 19.89 -14.22
C TYR A 27 -10.41 19.99 -15.72
N LYS A 28 -11.45 19.59 -16.50
CA LYS A 28 -11.45 19.58 -17.97
C LYS A 28 -10.25 18.82 -18.53
N LEU A 29 -9.94 17.68 -17.90
CA LEU A 29 -8.83 16.83 -18.31
C LEU A 29 -9.12 16.18 -19.65
N LYS A 30 -8.09 15.98 -20.44
CA LYS A 30 -8.16 15.28 -21.72
C LYS A 30 -7.55 13.88 -21.67
N ALA A 31 -6.89 13.53 -20.58
CA ALA A 31 -6.47 12.19 -20.23
C ALA A 31 -7.50 11.56 -19.28
N LYS A 32 -7.59 10.22 -19.28
CA LYS A 32 -8.41 9.48 -18.33
C LYS A 32 -7.61 9.16 -17.07
N ILE A 33 -8.27 9.23 -15.89
CA ILE A 33 -7.70 8.80 -14.62
C ILE A 33 -8.50 7.60 -14.13
N ILE A 34 -7.82 6.46 -14.07
CA ILE A 34 -8.43 5.17 -13.74
C ILE A 34 -7.86 4.70 -12.40
N ALA A 35 -8.68 4.67 -11.36
CA ALA A 35 -8.29 4.32 -10.00
C ALA A 35 -8.39 2.82 -9.74
N LYS A 36 -7.31 2.17 -9.30
CA LYS A 36 -7.31 0.79 -8.78
C LYS A 36 -7.69 0.83 -7.30
N LEU A 37 -8.88 0.33 -6.97
CA LEU A 37 -9.51 0.48 -5.66
C LEU A 37 -9.08 -0.64 -4.69
N GLU A 38 -7.89 -0.52 -4.10
CA GLU A 38 -7.32 -1.55 -3.21
C GLU A 38 -7.99 -1.61 -1.82
N TYR A 39 -8.81 -0.63 -1.46
CA TYR A 39 -9.59 -0.68 -0.23
C TYR A 39 -10.67 -1.79 -0.23
N LEU A 40 -11.01 -2.35 -1.39
CA LEU A 40 -11.96 -3.46 -1.52
C LEU A 40 -11.35 -4.83 -1.18
N ASN A 41 -10.08 -4.90 -0.85
CA ASN A 41 -9.55 -6.08 -0.17
C ASN A 41 -10.23 -6.29 1.21
N PRO A 42 -10.36 -7.52 1.71
CA PRO A 42 -11.12 -7.83 2.94
C PRO A 42 -10.70 -7.04 4.18
N ALA A 43 -9.40 -6.81 4.39
CA ALA A 43 -8.90 -6.00 5.49
C ALA A 43 -8.69 -4.51 5.09
N GLY A 44 -9.22 -4.09 3.94
CA GLY A 44 -9.37 -2.70 3.51
C GLY A 44 -8.12 -2.05 2.95
N SER A 45 -7.13 -2.79 2.46
CA SER A 45 -5.95 -2.18 1.83
C SER A 45 -5.18 -3.10 0.88
N VAL A 46 -4.32 -2.48 0.07
CA VAL A 46 -3.34 -3.16 -0.79
C VAL A 46 -2.41 -4.10 -0.02
N LYS A 47 -2.23 -3.88 1.28
CA LYS A 47 -1.34 -4.68 2.13
C LYS A 47 -1.86 -6.07 2.44
N ASP A 48 -3.13 -6.32 2.23
CA ASP A 48 -3.71 -7.66 2.33
C ASP A 48 -3.01 -8.63 1.37
N ARG A 49 -2.65 -8.15 0.17
CA ARG A 49 -1.93 -8.93 -0.84
C ARG A 49 -0.56 -9.37 -0.34
N ILE A 50 0.24 -8.43 0.15
CA ILE A 50 1.59 -8.76 0.64
C ILE A 50 1.55 -9.57 1.93
N ALA A 51 0.57 -9.33 2.80
CA ALA A 51 0.37 -10.11 4.02
C ALA A 51 0.16 -11.59 3.69
N LYS A 52 -0.77 -11.88 2.78
CA LYS A 52 -1.00 -13.25 2.30
C LYS A 52 0.25 -13.82 1.64
N ALA A 53 0.90 -13.08 0.75
CA ALA A 53 2.06 -13.57 0.01
C ALA A 53 3.26 -13.90 0.90
N MET A 54 3.55 -13.07 1.91
CA MET A 54 4.64 -13.31 2.85
C MET A 54 4.38 -14.54 3.72
N ILE A 55 3.12 -14.77 4.13
CA ILE A 55 2.72 -15.96 4.88
C ILE A 55 2.78 -17.20 3.97
N ASP A 56 2.26 -17.15 2.74
CA ASP A 56 2.33 -18.24 1.76
C ASP A 56 3.78 -18.68 1.50
N GLU A 57 4.69 -17.72 1.29
CA GLU A 57 6.11 -18.01 1.05
C GLU A 57 6.78 -18.62 2.28
N ALA A 58 6.43 -18.14 3.47
CA ALA A 58 6.97 -18.67 4.72
C ALA A 58 6.51 -20.11 5.00
N GLU A 59 5.24 -20.43 4.71
CA GLU A 59 4.70 -21.80 4.79
C GLU A 59 5.39 -22.71 3.76
N ASN A 60 5.45 -22.28 2.49
CA ASN A 60 6.04 -23.06 1.41
C ASN A 60 7.53 -23.35 1.63
N SER A 61 8.25 -22.42 2.26
CA SER A 61 9.67 -22.59 2.60
C SER A 61 9.91 -23.29 3.94
N GLY A 62 8.85 -23.65 4.67
CA GLY A 62 8.92 -24.28 6.00
C GLY A 62 9.39 -23.37 7.14
N LYS A 63 9.48 -22.06 6.90
CA LYS A 63 9.81 -21.05 7.92
C LYS A 63 8.63 -20.77 8.86
N LEU A 64 7.41 -21.00 8.39
CA LEU A 64 6.19 -20.86 9.16
C LEU A 64 5.42 -22.18 9.12
N ARG A 65 5.02 -22.68 10.28
CA ARG A 65 4.30 -23.96 10.45
C ARG A 65 3.27 -23.83 11.56
N THR A 66 2.39 -24.81 11.68
CA THR A 66 1.40 -24.85 12.77
C THR A 66 2.08 -24.64 14.13
N GLY A 67 1.59 -23.66 14.89
CA GLY A 67 2.15 -23.27 16.19
C GLY A 67 3.23 -22.18 16.13
N SER A 68 3.72 -21.82 14.95
CA SER A 68 4.64 -20.68 14.79
C SER A 68 3.96 -19.35 15.13
N VAL A 69 4.78 -18.36 15.48
CA VAL A 69 4.34 -16.99 15.81
C VAL A 69 4.82 -16.02 14.73
N ILE A 70 3.91 -15.28 14.13
CA ILE A 70 4.26 -14.20 13.20
C ILE A 70 4.59 -12.95 14.01
N ILE A 71 5.68 -12.28 13.68
CA ILE A 71 6.08 -11.00 14.30
C ILE A 71 6.30 -9.97 13.19
N GLU A 72 5.77 -8.75 13.37
CA GLU A 72 6.05 -7.66 12.43
C GLU A 72 6.11 -6.31 13.17
N PRO A 73 7.19 -5.53 12.99
CA PRO A 73 7.26 -4.16 13.46
C PRO A 73 6.53 -3.24 12.47
N THR A 74 5.30 -2.89 12.77
CA THR A 74 4.48 -2.03 11.90
C THR A 74 3.32 -1.39 12.66
N SER A 75 3.01 -0.16 12.31
CA SER A 75 1.83 0.56 12.81
C SER A 75 0.74 0.75 11.75
N GLY A 76 0.98 0.22 10.55
CA GLY A 76 0.16 0.52 9.38
C GLY A 76 -0.67 -0.66 8.86
N ASN A 77 -1.09 -0.52 7.62
CA ASN A 77 -1.95 -1.48 6.92
C ASN A 77 -1.35 -2.89 6.82
N THR A 78 -0.01 -3.02 6.83
CA THR A 78 0.64 -4.34 6.83
C THR A 78 0.30 -5.14 8.08
N GLY A 79 0.32 -4.50 9.25
CA GLY A 79 -0.08 -5.15 10.51
C GLY A 79 -1.54 -5.59 10.50
N ILE A 80 -2.43 -4.78 9.93
CA ILE A 80 -3.85 -5.12 9.79
C ILE A 80 -4.03 -6.31 8.84
N GLY A 81 -3.38 -6.28 7.67
CA GLY A 81 -3.44 -7.37 6.69
C GLY A 81 -2.86 -8.67 7.24
N LEU A 82 -1.70 -8.62 7.90
CA LEU A 82 -1.09 -9.79 8.54
C LEU A 82 -1.99 -10.36 9.65
N ALA A 83 -2.60 -9.49 10.48
CA ALA A 83 -3.52 -9.92 11.52
C ALA A 83 -4.76 -10.61 10.95
N ALA A 84 -5.32 -10.08 9.85
CA ALA A 84 -6.48 -10.67 9.18
C ALA A 84 -6.16 -12.05 8.58
N VAL A 85 -5.03 -12.20 7.89
CA VAL A 85 -4.61 -13.51 7.32
C VAL A 85 -4.23 -14.50 8.42
N ALA A 86 -3.53 -14.04 9.46
CA ALA A 86 -3.19 -14.87 10.62
C ALA A 86 -4.45 -15.41 11.31
N ALA A 87 -5.46 -14.57 11.52
CA ALA A 87 -6.75 -14.99 12.06
C ALA A 87 -7.44 -16.06 11.18
N ALA A 88 -7.42 -15.86 9.85
CA ALA A 88 -8.02 -16.81 8.91
C ALA A 88 -7.32 -18.18 8.89
N ARG A 89 -6.02 -18.22 9.22
CA ARG A 89 -5.19 -19.45 9.24
C ARG A 89 -4.92 -20.02 10.63
N GLY A 90 -5.35 -19.33 11.68
CA GLY A 90 -5.15 -19.77 13.07
C GLY A 90 -3.73 -19.57 13.59
N TYR A 91 -2.96 -18.63 13.02
CA TYR A 91 -1.66 -18.25 13.55
C TYR A 91 -1.76 -17.22 14.68
N ARG A 92 -0.90 -17.40 15.66
CA ARG A 92 -0.60 -16.34 16.63
C ARG A 92 0.21 -15.25 15.94
N ILE A 93 -0.12 -13.98 16.19
CA ILE A 93 0.61 -12.84 15.63
C ILE A 93 0.88 -11.78 16.70
N VAL A 94 2.09 -11.26 16.70
CA VAL A 94 2.56 -10.17 17.56
C VAL A 94 2.95 -8.98 16.67
N ILE A 95 2.25 -7.87 16.85
CA ILE A 95 2.56 -6.62 16.15
C ILE A 95 3.26 -5.68 17.13
N VAL A 96 4.43 -5.19 16.73
CA VAL A 96 5.23 -4.27 17.54
C VAL A 96 5.15 -2.87 16.95
N MET A 97 4.81 -1.87 17.78
CA MET A 97 4.68 -0.49 17.33
C MET A 97 4.91 0.53 18.44
N PRO A 98 5.28 1.78 18.11
CA PRO A 98 5.33 2.85 19.09
C PRO A 98 3.96 3.14 19.69
N GLU A 99 3.90 3.48 20.98
CA GLU A 99 2.66 3.80 21.70
C GLU A 99 1.94 5.05 21.18
N THR A 100 2.64 5.90 20.41
CA THR A 100 2.08 7.12 19.81
C THR A 100 1.23 6.85 18.56
N MET A 101 1.15 5.61 18.10
CA MET A 101 0.42 5.25 16.89
C MET A 101 -1.10 5.27 17.09
N SER A 102 -1.84 5.44 15.98
CA SER A 102 -3.31 5.57 15.92
C SER A 102 -4.04 4.49 16.74
N VAL A 103 -4.98 4.94 17.58
CA VAL A 103 -5.81 4.06 18.41
C VAL A 103 -6.70 3.18 17.53
N GLU A 104 -7.24 3.73 16.44
CA GLU A 104 -8.11 3.01 15.49
C GLU A 104 -7.39 1.81 14.89
N ARG A 105 -6.15 2.00 14.46
CA ARG A 105 -5.33 0.90 13.90
C ARG A 105 -5.00 -0.16 14.93
N ARG A 106 -4.70 0.25 16.17
CA ARG A 106 -4.49 -0.67 17.29
C ARG A 106 -5.74 -1.50 17.57
N GLN A 107 -6.92 -0.87 17.56
CA GLN A 107 -8.20 -1.55 17.76
C GLN A 107 -8.52 -2.53 16.63
N LEU A 108 -8.26 -2.16 15.36
CA LEU A 108 -8.43 -3.06 14.21
C LEU A 108 -7.56 -4.32 14.33
N MET A 109 -6.28 -4.16 14.64
CA MET A 109 -5.37 -5.31 14.81
C MET A 109 -5.82 -6.22 15.97
N LYS A 110 -6.22 -5.63 17.12
CA LYS A 110 -6.78 -6.39 18.25
C LYS A 110 -8.08 -7.11 17.89
N ALA A 111 -8.94 -6.49 17.08
CA ALA A 111 -10.19 -7.11 16.64
C ALA A 111 -9.95 -8.37 15.78
N TYR A 112 -8.83 -8.43 15.05
CA TYR A 112 -8.36 -9.65 14.35
C TYR A 112 -7.62 -10.63 15.29
N GLY A 113 -7.48 -10.33 16.58
CA GLY A 113 -6.81 -11.21 17.55
C GLY A 113 -5.29 -11.01 17.66
N ALA A 114 -4.72 -9.98 17.08
CA ALA A 114 -3.29 -9.70 17.20
C ALA A 114 -2.91 -9.24 18.62
N GLU A 115 -1.79 -9.76 19.11
CA GLU A 115 -1.13 -9.25 20.31
C GLU A 115 -0.34 -7.99 19.94
N LEU A 116 -0.48 -6.92 20.74
CA LEU A 116 0.24 -5.67 20.51
C LEU A 116 1.31 -5.47 21.57
N VAL A 117 2.54 -5.27 21.14
CA VAL A 117 3.66 -4.84 21.95
C VAL A 117 3.94 -3.37 21.64
N LEU A 118 3.67 -2.50 22.62
CA LEU A 118 3.89 -1.07 22.48
C LEU A 118 5.31 -0.72 22.98
N THR A 119 6.03 0.05 22.17
CA THR A 119 7.37 0.56 22.50
C THR A 119 7.31 2.05 22.81
N ASP A 120 8.34 2.56 23.48
CA ASP A 120 8.51 3.98 23.79
C ASP A 120 8.37 4.83 22.52
N GLY A 121 7.42 5.76 22.52
CA GLY A 121 7.13 6.64 21.38
C GLY A 121 8.32 7.50 20.94
N SER A 122 9.21 7.85 21.87
CA SER A 122 10.42 8.65 21.57
C SER A 122 11.42 7.91 20.65
N LYS A 123 11.39 6.57 20.65
CA LYS A 123 12.25 5.74 19.80
C LYS A 123 11.66 5.51 18.40
N GLY A 124 10.41 5.88 18.16
CA GLY A 124 9.73 5.72 16.89
C GLY A 124 9.77 4.28 16.35
N MET A 125 9.70 4.11 15.04
CA MET A 125 9.74 2.78 14.41
C MET A 125 11.06 2.02 14.64
N LYS A 126 12.16 2.72 14.86
CA LYS A 126 13.45 2.07 15.17
C LYS A 126 13.33 1.23 16.44
N GLY A 127 12.74 1.79 17.51
CA GLY A 127 12.52 1.05 18.75
C GLY A 127 11.57 -0.15 18.58
N ALA A 128 10.58 -0.04 17.68
CA ALA A 128 9.70 -1.16 17.36
C ALA A 128 10.42 -2.28 16.60
N ILE A 129 11.32 -1.95 15.70
CA ILE A 129 12.15 -2.93 14.96
C ILE A 129 13.08 -3.66 15.93
N GLU A 130 13.82 -2.93 16.77
CA GLU A 130 14.70 -3.51 17.79
C GLU A 130 13.96 -4.49 18.71
N LYS A 131 12.75 -4.10 19.16
CA LYS A 131 11.93 -4.96 20.02
C LYS A 131 11.37 -6.18 19.29
N ALA A 132 11.00 -6.05 18.01
CA ALA A 132 10.55 -7.19 17.21
C ALA A 132 11.68 -8.22 17.00
N GLU A 133 12.91 -7.76 16.77
CA GLU A 133 14.10 -8.63 16.67
C GLU A 133 14.45 -9.32 17.99
N GLU A 134 14.29 -8.63 19.13
CA GLU A 134 14.43 -9.21 20.46
C GLU A 134 13.39 -10.33 20.68
N LEU A 135 12.12 -10.05 20.43
CA LEU A 135 11.04 -11.03 20.56
C LEU A 135 11.25 -12.25 19.63
N ALA A 136 11.75 -12.03 18.42
CA ALA A 136 12.07 -13.12 17.51
C ALA A 136 13.17 -14.06 18.01
N LYS A 137 14.07 -13.58 18.86
CA LYS A 137 15.08 -14.41 19.51
C LYS A 137 14.54 -15.13 20.76
N GLU A 138 13.57 -14.52 21.44
CA GLU A 138 12.98 -15.06 22.67
C GLU A 138 11.87 -16.08 22.40
N ILE A 139 11.12 -15.89 21.31
CA ILE A 139 9.96 -16.74 20.96
C ILE A 139 10.43 -17.83 19.98
N PRO A 140 10.48 -19.10 20.39
CA PRO A 140 10.81 -20.19 19.50
C PRO A 140 9.83 -20.28 18.31
N ASP A 141 10.32 -20.74 17.16
CA ASP A 141 9.52 -20.89 15.94
C ASP A 141 8.78 -19.61 15.50
N SER A 142 9.37 -18.44 15.77
CA SER A 142 8.84 -17.17 15.29
C SER A 142 9.32 -16.84 13.88
N PHE A 143 8.49 -16.08 13.15
CA PHE A 143 8.73 -15.62 11.79
C PHE A 143 8.56 -14.11 11.71
N LEU A 144 9.63 -13.39 11.35
CA LEU A 144 9.58 -11.97 11.00
C LEU A 144 9.16 -11.83 9.53
N ALA A 145 8.01 -11.19 9.27
CA ALA A 145 7.48 -11.08 7.91
C ALA A 145 8.32 -10.15 7.03
N GLY A 146 8.79 -9.01 7.56
CA GLY A 146 9.84 -8.19 6.96
C GLY A 146 9.43 -7.48 5.67
N GLN A 147 8.36 -6.69 5.69
CA GLN A 147 7.77 -6.07 4.49
C GLN A 147 8.73 -5.27 3.61
N PHE A 148 9.81 -4.72 4.15
CA PHE A 148 10.78 -3.88 3.42
C PHE A 148 11.89 -4.68 2.73
N VAL A 149 12.07 -5.95 3.10
CA VAL A 149 13.16 -6.83 2.62
C VAL A 149 12.64 -8.12 1.99
N ASN A 150 11.37 -8.48 2.21
CA ASN A 150 10.81 -9.74 1.76
C ASN A 150 10.42 -9.70 0.28
N PRO A 151 11.03 -10.53 -0.59
CA PRO A 151 10.78 -10.51 -2.03
C PRO A 151 9.36 -10.96 -2.42
N ALA A 152 8.61 -11.61 -1.53
CA ALA A 152 7.21 -11.93 -1.75
C ALA A 152 6.34 -10.68 -1.95
N ASN A 153 6.78 -9.53 -1.39
CA ASN A 153 6.08 -8.25 -1.53
C ASN A 153 5.99 -7.79 -3.00
N PRO A 154 7.07 -7.45 -3.71
CA PRO A 154 6.95 -7.07 -5.11
C PRO A 154 6.47 -8.22 -6.00
N LYS A 155 6.80 -9.46 -5.68
CA LYS A 155 6.38 -10.65 -6.42
C LYS A 155 4.86 -10.73 -6.54
N ILE A 156 4.11 -10.58 -5.46
CA ILE A 156 2.63 -10.68 -5.51
C ILE A 156 2.01 -9.59 -6.37
N HIS A 157 2.58 -8.39 -6.40
CA HIS A 157 2.11 -7.31 -7.25
C HIS A 157 2.40 -7.58 -8.73
N ARG A 158 3.54 -8.20 -9.05
CA ARG A 158 3.87 -8.63 -10.39
C ARG A 158 2.97 -9.77 -10.87
N GLU A 159 2.56 -10.66 -9.97
CA GLU A 159 1.75 -11.85 -10.29
C GLU A 159 0.24 -11.59 -10.26
N THR A 160 -0.23 -10.54 -9.58
CA THR A 160 -1.67 -10.28 -9.42
C THR A 160 -2.06 -8.85 -9.78
N THR A 161 -1.60 -7.83 -9.06
CA THR A 161 -2.03 -6.44 -9.25
C THR A 161 -1.72 -5.92 -10.66
N GLY A 162 -0.52 -6.17 -11.17
CA GLY A 162 -0.11 -5.80 -12.53
C GLY A 162 -0.96 -6.48 -13.60
N PRO A 163 -1.11 -7.81 -13.59
CA PRO A 163 -2.02 -8.55 -14.48
C PRO A 163 -3.47 -8.06 -14.44
N GLU A 164 -4.02 -7.83 -13.24
CA GLU A 164 -5.38 -7.30 -13.08
C GLU A 164 -5.54 -5.95 -13.78
N ILE A 165 -4.63 -4.99 -13.52
CA ILE A 165 -4.65 -3.67 -14.18
C ILE A 165 -4.60 -3.81 -15.71
N TYR A 166 -3.67 -4.62 -16.21
CA TYR A 166 -3.49 -4.80 -17.65
C TYR A 166 -4.72 -5.43 -18.31
N GLN A 167 -5.29 -6.46 -17.67
CA GLN A 167 -6.47 -7.16 -18.17
C GLN A 167 -7.73 -6.25 -18.14
N ASP A 168 -7.96 -5.56 -17.02
CA ASP A 168 -9.15 -4.74 -16.82
C ASP A 168 -9.15 -3.47 -17.69
N THR A 169 -7.99 -3.10 -18.25
CA THR A 169 -7.84 -1.99 -19.20
C THR A 169 -7.74 -2.45 -20.65
N ASP A 170 -7.90 -3.73 -20.97
CA ASP A 170 -7.61 -4.32 -22.28
C ASP A 170 -6.19 -3.98 -22.77
N GLY A 171 -5.24 -3.89 -21.86
CA GLY A 171 -3.84 -3.51 -22.14
C GLY A 171 -3.62 -2.02 -22.43
N LYS A 172 -4.64 -1.19 -22.29
CA LYS A 172 -4.57 0.25 -22.58
C LYS A 172 -4.14 1.04 -21.35
N VAL A 173 -2.89 0.91 -20.96
CA VAL A 173 -2.25 1.67 -19.88
C VAL A 173 -1.09 2.45 -20.48
N ASP A 174 -1.07 3.76 -20.36
CA ASP A 174 0.03 4.61 -20.80
C ASP A 174 0.92 5.03 -19.63
N ILE A 175 0.30 5.32 -18.47
CA ILE A 175 1.00 5.77 -17.27
C ILE A 175 0.44 5.02 -16.05
N PHE A 176 1.33 4.50 -15.21
CA PHE A 176 0.98 3.92 -13.90
C PHE A 176 1.53 4.79 -12.78
N VAL A 177 0.70 5.17 -11.83
CA VAL A 177 1.05 6.04 -10.69
C VAL A 177 0.80 5.31 -9.38
N ALA A 178 1.80 5.27 -8.50
CA ALA A 178 1.62 4.74 -7.15
C ALA A 178 2.56 5.39 -6.13
N GLY A 179 2.06 5.56 -4.90
CA GLY A 179 2.85 6.02 -3.77
C GLY A 179 3.85 4.96 -3.30
N VAL A 180 5.04 5.41 -2.88
CA VAL A 180 6.11 4.53 -2.42
C VAL A 180 6.19 4.51 -0.90
N GLY A 181 5.68 3.41 -0.30
CA GLY A 181 5.94 3.04 1.09
C GLY A 181 7.07 2.01 1.15
N THR A 182 6.75 0.73 0.97
CA THR A 182 7.76 -0.34 0.80
C THR A 182 8.33 -0.40 -0.62
N GLY A 183 7.67 0.21 -1.60
CA GLY A 183 8.06 0.13 -3.00
C GLY A 183 7.60 -1.13 -3.73
N GLY A 184 7.04 -2.12 -3.04
CA GLY A 184 6.62 -3.39 -3.65
C GLY A 184 5.58 -3.22 -4.75
N THR A 185 4.62 -2.32 -4.59
CA THR A 185 3.60 -2.03 -5.60
C THR A 185 4.20 -1.45 -6.88
N VAL A 186 5.00 -0.37 -6.76
CA VAL A 186 5.66 0.27 -7.91
C VAL A 186 6.56 -0.72 -8.62
N THR A 187 7.34 -1.50 -7.87
CA THR A 187 8.23 -2.53 -8.42
C THR A 187 7.45 -3.60 -9.16
N GLY A 188 6.55 -4.30 -8.49
CA GLY A 188 5.89 -5.48 -9.06
C GLY A 188 4.94 -5.12 -10.21
N VAL A 189 4.13 -4.08 -10.06
CA VAL A 189 3.24 -3.61 -11.14
C VAL A 189 4.05 -3.05 -12.30
N GLY A 190 5.06 -2.22 -12.01
CA GLY A 190 5.92 -1.63 -13.03
C GLY A 190 6.66 -2.69 -13.84
N GLU A 191 7.26 -3.69 -13.20
CA GLU A 191 7.92 -4.81 -13.88
C GLU A 191 6.96 -5.58 -14.79
N TYR A 192 5.74 -5.86 -14.32
CA TYR A 192 4.75 -6.54 -15.14
C TYR A 192 4.32 -5.69 -16.32
N LEU A 193 3.92 -4.44 -16.10
CA LEU A 193 3.42 -3.56 -17.17
C LEU A 193 4.49 -3.30 -18.23
N LYS A 194 5.73 -2.98 -17.84
CA LYS A 194 6.85 -2.78 -18.78
C LYS A 194 7.23 -4.05 -19.52
N SER A 195 7.01 -5.24 -18.93
CA SER A 195 7.19 -6.50 -19.66
C SER A 195 6.17 -6.71 -20.79
N ARG A 196 5.00 -6.05 -20.70
CA ARG A 196 3.96 -6.09 -21.73
C ARG A 196 4.12 -5.00 -22.78
N ASN A 197 4.44 -3.80 -22.31
CA ASN A 197 4.74 -2.64 -23.16
C ASN A 197 5.82 -1.79 -22.46
N PRO A 198 7.05 -1.74 -22.98
CA PRO A 198 8.16 -0.99 -22.39
C PRO A 198 7.94 0.53 -22.39
N ASP A 199 7.02 1.03 -23.21
CA ASP A 199 6.71 2.47 -23.32
C ASP A 199 5.78 2.96 -22.19
N ILE A 200 5.21 2.06 -21.38
CA ILE A 200 4.40 2.43 -20.23
C ILE A 200 5.29 3.17 -19.21
N GLN A 201 4.88 4.38 -18.86
CA GLN A 201 5.56 5.17 -17.85
C GLN A 201 5.13 4.74 -16.44
N VAL A 202 6.10 4.54 -15.57
CA VAL A 202 5.87 4.23 -14.15
C VAL A 202 6.27 5.45 -13.31
N ILE A 203 5.34 5.97 -12.54
CA ILE A 203 5.52 7.18 -11.74
C ILE A 203 5.47 6.80 -10.26
N ALA A 204 6.56 7.07 -9.56
CA ALA A 204 6.65 6.94 -8.11
C ALA A 204 6.20 8.25 -7.44
N VAL A 205 5.43 8.14 -6.35
CA VAL A 205 5.00 9.30 -5.57
C VAL A 205 5.58 9.23 -4.17
N GLU A 206 6.18 10.34 -3.72
CA GLU A 206 6.72 10.50 -2.37
C GLU A 206 6.31 11.83 -1.74
N PRO A 207 6.38 11.99 -0.38
CA PRO A 207 6.08 13.27 0.27
C PRO A 207 7.12 14.34 -0.07
N ALA A 208 6.69 15.56 -0.38
CA ALA A 208 7.60 16.68 -0.68
C ALA A 208 8.52 17.05 0.50
N SER A 209 8.05 16.86 1.74
CA SER A 209 8.86 17.08 2.94
C SER A 209 9.81 15.92 3.29
N SER A 210 9.72 14.78 2.56
CA SER A 210 10.62 13.62 2.72
C SER A 210 11.01 13.04 1.35
N PRO A 211 11.71 13.81 0.50
CA PRO A 211 12.04 13.44 -0.88
C PRO A 211 13.24 12.49 -0.94
N VAL A 212 13.08 11.29 -0.40
CA VAL A 212 14.15 10.29 -0.29
C VAL A 212 14.56 9.75 -1.65
N LEU A 213 13.60 9.50 -2.54
CA LEU A 213 13.88 8.91 -3.86
C LEU A 213 14.45 9.93 -4.83
N SER A 214 13.99 11.18 -4.76
CA SER A 214 14.42 12.25 -5.67
C SER A 214 15.64 13.02 -5.17
N GLU A 215 15.78 13.24 -3.85
CA GLU A 215 16.82 14.10 -3.27
C GLU A 215 17.70 13.42 -2.21
N GLY A 216 17.39 12.18 -1.82
CA GLY A 216 18.12 11.48 -0.77
C GLY A 216 17.90 12.02 0.64
N LYS A 217 16.86 12.84 0.85
CA LYS A 217 16.60 13.52 2.13
C LYS A 217 15.34 12.95 2.80
N ALA A 218 15.49 12.43 4.01
CA ALA A 218 14.37 12.06 4.86
C ALA A 218 13.87 13.25 5.68
N GLY A 219 12.56 13.35 5.87
CA GLY A 219 11.92 14.39 6.68
C GLY A 219 10.63 13.92 7.30
N ALA A 220 10.12 14.68 8.29
CA ALA A 220 8.82 14.38 8.90
C ALA A 220 7.68 14.79 7.95
N HIS A 221 6.65 13.96 7.87
CA HIS A 221 5.46 14.22 7.07
C HIS A 221 4.23 13.51 7.65
N LYS A 222 3.03 13.91 7.20
CA LYS A 222 1.75 13.35 7.64
C LYS A 222 1.06 12.48 6.58
N ILE A 223 1.68 12.25 5.43
CA ILE A 223 1.14 11.36 4.39
C ILE A 223 1.39 9.92 4.81
N GLN A 224 0.49 9.39 5.65
CA GLN A 224 0.61 8.03 6.17
C GLN A 224 0.56 7.00 5.03
N GLY A 225 1.40 5.95 5.13
CA GLY A 225 1.43 4.83 4.20
C GLY A 225 2.51 4.90 3.12
N ILE A 226 3.12 6.06 2.89
CA ILE A 226 4.26 6.27 2.00
C ILE A 226 5.39 7.02 2.72
N GLY A 227 6.55 7.17 2.09
CA GLY A 227 7.66 7.93 2.65
C GLY A 227 8.30 7.27 3.87
N ALA A 228 8.89 6.09 3.70
CA ALA A 228 9.49 5.31 4.80
C ALA A 228 10.71 5.97 5.46
N GLY A 229 11.26 7.02 4.84
CA GLY A 229 12.46 7.73 5.31
C GLY A 229 13.79 7.08 4.86
N PHE A 230 13.71 6.01 4.09
CA PHE A 230 14.85 5.32 3.48
C PHE A 230 14.41 4.64 2.18
N VAL A 231 15.36 4.19 1.36
CA VAL A 231 15.08 3.39 0.16
C VAL A 231 14.94 1.92 0.56
N PRO A 232 13.75 1.30 0.41
CA PRO A 232 13.54 -0.10 0.79
C PRO A 232 14.28 -1.07 -0.13
N ASP A 233 14.74 -2.21 0.42
CA ASP A 233 15.47 -3.23 -0.35
C ASP A 233 14.62 -3.88 -1.45
N VAL A 234 13.30 -3.97 -1.25
CA VAL A 234 12.38 -4.53 -2.25
C VAL A 234 12.00 -3.56 -3.37
N LEU A 235 12.43 -2.29 -3.27
CA LEU A 235 12.20 -1.28 -4.32
C LEU A 235 13.23 -1.43 -5.44
N ASN A 236 12.77 -1.75 -6.63
CA ASN A 236 13.58 -1.64 -7.84
C ASN A 236 13.62 -0.17 -8.29
N THR A 237 14.72 0.53 -7.97
CA THR A 237 14.88 1.95 -8.28
C THR A 237 15.03 2.26 -9.79
N ASN A 238 15.20 1.24 -10.62
CA ASN A 238 15.28 1.39 -12.08
C ASN A 238 13.93 1.20 -12.79
N ILE A 239 12.85 0.90 -12.04
CA ILE A 239 11.57 0.58 -12.67
C ILE A 239 10.73 1.83 -12.96
N TYR A 240 10.83 2.86 -12.15
CA TYR A 240 10.09 4.10 -12.34
C TYR A 240 10.86 5.08 -13.23
N ASP A 241 10.12 5.78 -14.07
CA ASP A 241 10.67 6.76 -15.03
C ASP A 241 10.76 8.16 -14.41
N ARG A 242 9.93 8.42 -13.40
CA ARG A 242 9.87 9.71 -12.72
C ARG A 242 9.39 9.57 -11.29
N VAL A 243 9.88 10.46 -10.42
CA VAL A 243 9.36 10.66 -9.06
C VAL A 243 8.59 11.98 -9.03
N ILE A 244 7.40 11.98 -8.43
CA ILE A 244 6.60 13.18 -8.16
C ILE A 244 6.51 13.35 -6.66
N THR A 245 6.92 14.49 -6.16
CA THR A 245 6.75 14.90 -4.77
C THR A 245 5.39 15.54 -4.58
N VAL A 246 4.70 15.25 -3.46
CA VAL A 246 3.36 15.77 -3.16
C VAL A 246 3.34 16.36 -1.75
N ASP A 247 2.77 17.55 -1.63
CA ASP A 247 2.56 18.21 -0.35
C ASP A 247 1.38 17.61 0.43
N GLU A 248 1.42 17.69 1.76
CA GLU A 248 0.38 17.17 2.64
C GLU A 248 -1.00 17.78 2.35
N GLU A 249 -1.03 19.10 2.10
CA GLU A 249 -2.27 19.82 1.83
C GLU A 249 -2.95 19.33 0.54
N ASP A 250 -2.15 19.08 -0.51
CA ASP A 250 -2.66 18.53 -1.75
C ASP A 250 -3.17 17.09 -1.59
N ALA A 251 -2.45 16.27 -0.83
CA ALA A 251 -2.89 14.92 -0.51
C ALA A 251 -4.24 14.92 0.23
N PHE A 252 -4.40 15.79 1.23
CA PHE A 252 -5.66 15.93 1.98
C PHE A 252 -6.78 16.48 1.10
N ARG A 253 -6.52 17.53 0.34
CA ARG A 253 -7.50 18.16 -0.55
C ARG A 253 -8.04 17.18 -1.59
N VAL A 254 -7.14 16.44 -2.26
CA VAL A 254 -7.55 15.49 -3.29
C VAL A 254 -8.20 14.26 -2.68
N GLY A 255 -7.75 13.77 -1.54
CA GLY A 255 -8.41 12.67 -0.83
C GLY A 255 -9.87 13.00 -0.46
N ARG A 256 -10.14 14.21 0.06
CA ARG A 256 -11.52 14.70 0.30
C ARG A 256 -12.33 14.81 -0.99
N MET A 257 -11.71 15.35 -2.04
CA MET A 257 -12.36 15.52 -3.34
C MET A 257 -12.83 14.20 -3.94
N ILE A 258 -12.03 13.13 -3.85
CA ILE A 258 -12.44 11.79 -4.31
C ILE A 258 -13.71 11.35 -3.57
N GLY A 259 -13.76 11.50 -2.24
CA GLY A 259 -14.96 11.18 -1.47
C GLY A 259 -16.19 11.98 -1.90
N GLN A 260 -16.03 13.29 -2.10
CA GLN A 260 -17.12 14.21 -2.42
C GLN A 260 -17.61 14.11 -3.87
N LYS A 261 -16.74 13.78 -4.81
CA LYS A 261 -17.05 13.78 -6.24
C LYS A 261 -17.31 12.39 -6.81
N GLU A 262 -16.53 11.39 -6.36
CA GLU A 262 -16.62 10.03 -6.90
C GLU A 262 -17.34 9.06 -5.93
N GLY A 263 -17.67 9.51 -4.72
CA GLY A 263 -18.39 8.69 -3.73
C GLY A 263 -17.54 7.59 -3.09
N VAL A 264 -16.22 7.72 -3.13
CA VAL A 264 -15.26 6.72 -2.61
C VAL A 264 -14.40 7.36 -1.53
N LEU A 265 -14.48 6.87 -0.30
CA LEU A 265 -13.61 7.31 0.79
C LEU A 265 -12.26 6.60 0.71
N VAL A 266 -11.19 7.38 0.59
CA VAL A 266 -9.82 6.88 0.44
C VAL A 266 -8.89 7.48 1.47
N GLY A 267 -7.75 6.81 1.74
CA GLY A 267 -6.75 7.31 2.68
C GLY A 267 -5.87 8.43 2.11
N ILE A 268 -4.99 8.97 2.97
CA ILE A 268 -4.14 10.13 2.67
C ILE A 268 -3.21 9.84 1.49
N SER A 269 -2.57 8.67 1.46
CA SER A 269 -1.66 8.30 0.37
C SER A 269 -2.38 8.08 -0.97
N SER A 270 -3.68 7.74 -0.93
CA SER A 270 -4.52 7.70 -2.13
C SER A 270 -4.72 9.12 -2.70
N GLY A 271 -4.96 10.10 -1.83
CA GLY A 271 -5.05 11.50 -2.22
C GLY A 271 -3.74 12.00 -2.85
N ALA A 272 -2.60 11.64 -2.28
CA ALA A 272 -1.27 11.98 -2.84
C ALA A 272 -1.07 11.37 -4.24
N ALA A 273 -1.35 10.07 -4.40
CA ALA A 273 -1.21 9.41 -5.71
C ALA A 273 -2.16 9.99 -6.75
N ALA A 274 -3.42 10.25 -6.37
CA ALA A 274 -4.40 10.87 -7.26
C ALA A 274 -4.05 12.31 -7.62
N HIS A 275 -3.47 13.10 -6.70
CA HIS A 275 -2.95 14.45 -7.03
C HIS A 275 -1.90 14.36 -8.14
N ALA A 276 -0.92 13.48 -8.01
CA ALA A 276 0.10 13.28 -9.03
C ALA A 276 -0.51 12.87 -10.38
N ALA A 277 -1.52 11.98 -10.37
CA ALA A 277 -2.23 11.58 -11.59
C ALA A 277 -2.99 12.75 -12.24
N ILE A 278 -3.63 13.62 -11.44
CA ILE A 278 -4.31 14.83 -11.94
C ILE A 278 -3.31 15.80 -12.58
N GLU A 279 -2.16 16.04 -11.94
CA GLU A 279 -1.14 16.92 -12.50
C GLU A 279 -0.57 16.36 -13.82
N LEU A 280 -0.37 15.05 -13.92
CA LEU A 280 0.02 14.41 -15.18
C LEU A 280 -1.07 14.53 -16.25
N ALA A 281 -2.35 14.39 -15.87
CA ALA A 281 -3.47 14.48 -16.81
C ALA A 281 -3.71 15.88 -17.38
N LYS A 282 -3.20 16.92 -16.72
CA LYS A 282 -3.23 18.32 -17.21
C LYS A 282 -2.18 18.59 -18.29
N LEU A 283 -1.15 17.77 -18.41
CA LEU A 283 -0.06 17.98 -19.35
C LEU A 283 -0.55 17.72 -20.79
N PRO A 284 -0.29 18.63 -21.74
CA PRO A 284 -0.73 18.47 -23.13
C PRO A 284 -0.25 17.19 -23.80
N GLU A 285 0.96 16.72 -23.49
CA GLU A 285 1.56 15.50 -24.00
C GLU A 285 0.85 14.22 -23.52
N ASN A 286 -0.02 14.34 -22.54
CA ASN A 286 -0.81 13.23 -22.01
C ASN A 286 -2.28 13.24 -22.50
N GLU A 287 -2.64 14.12 -23.44
CA GLU A 287 -3.96 14.12 -24.04
C GLU A 287 -4.30 12.76 -24.67
N GLY A 288 -5.45 12.21 -24.34
CA GLY A 288 -5.93 10.92 -24.82
C GLY A 288 -5.32 9.68 -24.13
N LYS A 289 -4.39 9.86 -23.19
CA LYS A 289 -3.77 8.76 -22.45
C LYS A 289 -4.64 8.23 -21.30
N ASN A 290 -4.42 6.97 -20.95
CA ASN A 290 -4.97 6.31 -19.78
C ASN A 290 -3.94 6.31 -18.66
N ILE A 291 -4.22 7.02 -17.56
CA ILE A 291 -3.40 7.10 -16.37
C ILE A 291 -4.03 6.23 -15.29
N VAL A 292 -3.41 5.10 -14.98
CA VAL A 292 -3.86 4.22 -13.90
C VAL A 292 -3.19 4.65 -12.60
N VAL A 293 -3.98 4.95 -11.57
CA VAL A 293 -3.49 5.31 -10.24
C VAL A 293 -3.95 4.30 -9.20
N LEU A 294 -3.04 3.81 -8.37
CA LEU A 294 -3.40 2.90 -7.29
C LEU A 294 -3.79 3.67 -6.03
N LEU A 295 -5.01 3.43 -5.53
CA LEU A 295 -5.54 3.98 -4.29
C LEU A 295 -5.45 2.90 -3.20
N PRO A 296 -4.48 3.01 -2.25
CA PRO A 296 -4.05 1.89 -1.41
C PRO A 296 -5.06 1.42 -0.38
N ASP A 297 -5.87 2.31 0.22
CA ASP A 297 -6.70 1.97 1.37
C ASP A 297 -7.95 2.82 1.53
N THR A 298 -8.81 2.40 2.48
CA THR A 298 -10.06 3.08 2.84
C THR A 298 -9.82 4.36 3.65
N GLY A 299 -10.70 5.36 3.47
CA GLY A 299 -10.74 6.59 4.25
C GLY A 299 -11.21 6.41 5.69
N ASP A 300 -11.91 5.32 6.02
CA ASP A 300 -12.49 5.08 7.36
C ASP A 300 -11.43 5.07 8.48
N ARG A 301 -10.19 4.77 8.15
CA ARG A 301 -9.04 4.76 9.07
C ARG A 301 -8.50 6.15 9.40
N TYR A 302 -9.04 7.19 8.77
CA TYR A 302 -8.51 8.57 8.81
C TYR A 302 -9.56 9.61 9.24
N LEU A 303 -10.76 9.16 9.69
CA LEU A 303 -11.86 10.05 10.08
C LEU A 303 -11.49 11.04 11.19
N SER A 304 -10.57 10.65 12.08
CA SER A 304 -10.05 11.49 13.17
C SER A 304 -8.78 12.31 12.78
N THR A 305 -8.42 12.33 11.50
CA THR A 305 -7.23 13.02 11.01
C THR A 305 -7.58 14.27 10.21
N PRO A 306 -6.59 15.16 9.92
CA PRO A 306 -6.82 16.34 9.07
C PRO A 306 -7.30 16.03 7.64
N LEU A 307 -7.36 14.76 7.24
CA LEU A 307 -7.95 14.39 5.96
C LEU A 307 -9.43 14.77 5.89
N PHE A 308 -10.18 14.58 6.98
CA PHE A 308 -11.63 14.80 7.03
C PHE A 308 -12.10 15.83 8.04
N SER A 309 -11.16 16.47 8.76
CA SER A 309 -11.47 17.54 9.74
C SER A 309 -11.22 18.94 9.17
#